data_3aad1172d3cf28a9070245b227a7161c
#
_entry.id   3aad1172d3cf28a9070245b227a7161c
#
_cell.length_a   1.000
_cell.length_b   1.000
_cell.length_c   1.000
_cell.angle_alpha   90.00
_cell.angle_beta   90.00
_cell.angle_gamma   90.00
#
_symmetry.space_group_name_H-M   'P 1'
#
loop_
_entity.id
_entity.type
_entity.pdbx_description
1 polymer ?
#
loop_
_entity_poly.entity_id
_entity_poly.type
_entity_poly.pdbx_seq_one_letter_code
_entity_poly.pdbx_strand_id
1 'polypeptide(L)'
;IILLFMFGRPDVVPEAMSYDFNIVKVLPYVFVLVMALIGINVFVVLASGVLLSGIIGFAYGDFTLLTFGQQVYNGFTNMTEIFILSMLTGGMAQMVTKQGGIQWVIEKIQTMVVGTKSAKFGIGMLVGLTDIAVANNTVAIIINGEIAKQLSTKYEVDGRESAAFLDIFSCVAQGAIPHGAQMLILLGFAKGAVSPTQLMPLLWYQILLFIFSVVYIMMPQLSKQVLNFLDKPQSKKA
;
A
#
# COMPACT_ATOMS: atom_id res chain seq x y z
N ILE A 1 2.81 -14.13 10.09
CA ILE A 1 2.87 -14.41 11.54
C ILE A 1 3.91 -15.50 11.85
N ILE A 2 3.87 -16.70 11.22
CA ILE A 2 4.82 -17.81 11.50
C ILE A 2 6.27 -17.36 11.23
N LEU A 3 6.56 -16.74 10.10
CA LEU A 3 7.88 -16.22 9.75
C LEU A 3 8.37 -15.15 10.74
N LEU A 4 7.50 -14.23 11.14
CA LEU A 4 7.83 -13.23 12.15
C LEU A 4 8.10 -13.86 13.51
N PHE A 5 7.40 -14.94 13.86
CA PHE A 5 7.64 -15.66 15.11
C PHE A 5 8.97 -16.41 15.09
N MET A 6 9.38 -16.98 13.94
CA MET A 6 10.62 -17.75 13.79
C MET A 6 11.86 -16.86 13.63
N PHE A 7 11.77 -15.77 12.89
CA PHE A 7 12.90 -14.94 12.47
C PHE A 7 12.85 -13.50 12.97
N GLY A 8 11.73 -13.04 13.52
CA GLY A 8 11.52 -11.67 13.96
C GLY A 8 11.76 -11.44 15.46
N ARG A 9 12.30 -12.40 16.18
CA ARG A 9 12.62 -12.22 17.61
C ARG A 9 13.91 -11.42 17.74
N PRO A 10 13.90 -10.28 18.45
CA PRO A 10 15.12 -9.56 18.76
C PRO A 10 16.00 -10.38 19.70
N ASP A 11 17.32 -10.31 19.51
CA ASP A 11 18.30 -10.96 20.40
C ASP A 11 18.24 -10.42 21.83
N VAL A 12 17.81 -9.18 21.98
CA VAL A 12 17.55 -8.54 23.27
C VAL A 12 16.03 -8.35 23.40
N VAL A 13 15.42 -9.11 24.29
CA VAL A 13 14.02 -8.91 24.66
C VAL A 13 13.94 -7.61 25.46
N PRO A 14 13.23 -6.56 24.98
CA PRO A 14 13.02 -5.37 25.78
C PRO A 14 12.36 -5.75 27.11
N GLU A 15 12.78 -5.14 28.21
CA GLU A 15 12.09 -5.32 29.49
C GLU A 15 10.58 -5.11 29.27
N ALA A 16 9.78 -6.04 29.80
CA ALA A 16 8.33 -5.98 29.67
C ALA A 16 7.82 -4.71 30.34
N MET A 17 7.68 -3.64 29.57
CA MET A 17 7.00 -2.44 30.03
C MET A 17 5.53 -2.81 30.26
N SER A 18 5.05 -2.70 31.50
CA SER A 18 3.62 -2.80 31.76
C SER A 18 2.97 -1.52 31.23
N TYR A 19 2.30 -1.63 30.10
CA TYR A 19 1.49 -0.53 29.59
C TYR A 19 0.10 -0.61 30.21
N ASP A 20 -0.32 0.45 30.90
CA ASP A 20 -1.71 0.61 31.32
C ASP A 20 -2.59 0.69 30.07
N PHE A 21 -3.31 -0.38 29.81
CA PHE A 21 -4.17 -0.46 28.63
C PHE A 21 -5.55 0.09 28.94
N ASN A 22 -5.93 1.17 28.26
CA ASN A 22 -7.29 1.73 28.33
C ASN A 22 -8.00 1.57 26.96
N ILE A 23 -9.01 0.72 26.94
CA ILE A 23 -9.73 0.38 25.72
C ILE A 23 -10.41 1.60 25.08
N VAL A 24 -10.82 2.58 25.90
CA VAL A 24 -11.46 3.82 25.40
C VAL A 24 -10.49 4.68 24.61
N LYS A 25 -9.21 4.69 24.97
CA LYS A 25 -8.16 5.41 24.22
C LYS A 25 -7.82 4.77 22.88
N VAL A 26 -8.22 3.53 22.65
CA VAL A 26 -8.08 2.81 21.36
C VAL A 26 -9.26 3.07 20.43
N LEU A 27 -10.39 3.52 20.97
CA LEU A 27 -11.65 3.71 20.22
C LEU A 27 -11.51 4.63 18.99
N PRO A 28 -10.75 5.74 18.99
CA PRO A 28 -10.53 6.56 17.80
C PRO A 28 -9.91 5.79 16.63
N TYR A 29 -9.00 4.85 16.88
CA TYR A 29 -8.36 4.05 15.83
C TYR A 29 -9.38 3.09 15.21
N VAL A 30 -10.19 2.42 16.04
CA VAL A 30 -11.27 1.54 15.57
C VAL A 30 -12.31 2.34 14.79
N PHE A 31 -12.68 3.53 15.28
CA PHE A 31 -13.61 4.43 14.61
C PHE A 31 -13.11 4.83 13.21
N VAL A 32 -11.86 5.29 13.08
CA VAL A 32 -11.26 5.67 11.79
C VAL A 32 -11.25 4.47 10.84
N LEU A 33 -10.88 3.28 11.31
CA LEU A 33 -10.87 2.07 10.51
C LEU A 33 -12.27 1.72 9.98
N VAL A 34 -13.27 1.70 10.86
CA VAL A 34 -14.65 1.38 10.49
C VAL A 34 -15.22 2.40 9.50
N MET A 35 -15.02 3.68 9.74
CA MET A 35 -15.48 4.76 8.84
C MET A 35 -14.80 4.70 7.48
N ALA A 36 -13.51 4.36 7.42
CA ALA A 36 -12.79 4.15 6.17
C ALA A 36 -13.33 2.94 5.40
N LEU A 37 -13.64 1.83 6.09
CA LEU A 37 -14.23 0.63 5.46
C LEU A 37 -15.64 0.87 4.91
N ILE A 38 -16.42 1.75 5.52
CA ILE A 38 -17.74 2.18 5.01
C ILE A 38 -17.60 3.04 3.75
N GLY A 39 -16.40 3.54 3.44
CA GLY A 39 -16.13 4.33 2.23
C GLY A 39 -16.38 5.83 2.39
N ILE A 40 -16.36 6.35 3.60
CA ILE A 40 -16.47 7.79 3.86
C ILE A 40 -15.21 8.50 3.39
N ASN A 41 -15.35 9.76 2.98
CA ASN A 41 -14.24 10.58 2.52
C ASN A 41 -13.10 10.61 3.54
N VAL A 42 -11.87 10.31 3.08
CA VAL A 42 -10.68 10.16 3.93
C VAL A 42 -10.41 11.39 4.79
N PHE A 43 -10.58 12.61 4.25
CA PHE A 43 -10.36 13.84 5.02
C PHE A 43 -11.34 13.97 6.18
N VAL A 44 -12.61 13.61 5.95
CA VAL A 44 -13.64 13.62 7.00
C VAL A 44 -13.32 12.58 8.08
N VAL A 45 -12.91 11.38 7.66
CA VAL A 45 -12.54 10.29 8.57
C VAL A 45 -11.36 10.70 9.46
N LEU A 46 -10.29 11.23 8.87
CA LEU A 46 -9.10 11.64 9.62
C LEU A 46 -9.39 12.84 10.54
N ALA A 47 -10.10 13.86 10.06
CA ALA A 47 -10.48 15.01 10.87
C ALA A 47 -11.35 14.61 12.06
N SER A 48 -12.36 13.75 11.82
CA SER A 48 -13.22 13.25 12.90
C SER A 48 -12.46 12.35 13.89
N GLY A 49 -11.48 11.58 13.43
CA GLY A 49 -10.57 10.82 14.29
C GLY A 49 -9.74 11.69 15.22
N VAL A 50 -9.17 12.78 14.71
CA VAL A 50 -8.43 13.78 15.52
C VAL A 50 -9.35 14.43 16.56
N LEU A 51 -10.54 14.84 16.17
CA LEU A 51 -11.52 15.43 17.09
C LEU A 51 -11.95 14.43 18.17
N LEU A 52 -12.26 13.18 17.81
CA LEU A 52 -12.63 12.14 18.77
C LEU A 52 -11.49 11.84 19.75
N SER A 53 -10.25 11.77 19.27
CA SER A 53 -9.05 11.61 20.13
C SER A 53 -8.91 12.79 21.11
N GLY A 54 -9.16 14.01 20.63
CA GLY A 54 -9.16 15.21 21.48
C GLY A 54 -10.22 15.15 22.59
N ILE A 55 -11.47 14.80 22.23
CA ILE A 55 -12.57 14.68 23.18
C ILE A 55 -12.24 13.65 24.28
N ILE A 56 -11.75 12.48 23.88
CA ILE A 56 -11.36 11.44 24.83
C ILE A 56 -10.20 11.91 25.72
N GLY A 57 -9.17 12.51 25.14
CA GLY A 57 -8.03 13.03 25.91
C GLY A 57 -8.43 14.13 26.90
N PHE A 58 -9.39 15.01 26.55
CA PHE A 58 -9.97 15.99 27.49
C PHE A 58 -10.75 15.31 28.62
N ALA A 59 -11.57 14.29 28.28
CA ALA A 59 -12.37 13.59 29.29
C ALA A 59 -11.50 12.82 30.30
N TYR A 60 -10.33 12.33 29.90
CA TYR A 60 -9.37 11.63 30.76
C TYR A 60 -8.34 12.59 31.41
N GLY A 61 -8.39 13.88 31.08
CA GLY A 61 -7.44 14.86 31.62
C GLY A 61 -6.02 14.76 31.03
N ASP A 62 -5.83 14.01 29.94
CA ASP A 62 -4.53 13.88 29.27
C ASP A 62 -4.11 15.17 28.56
N PHE A 63 -5.10 16.00 28.15
CA PHE A 63 -4.88 17.24 27.39
C PHE A 63 -5.63 18.42 28.00
N THR A 64 -4.99 19.58 27.96
CA THR A 64 -5.65 20.88 27.98
C THR A 64 -5.83 21.37 26.54
N LEU A 65 -6.66 22.39 26.30
CA LEU A 65 -6.84 22.97 24.96
C LEU A 65 -5.51 23.38 24.31
N LEU A 66 -4.60 23.95 25.10
CA LEU A 66 -3.29 24.39 24.64
C LEU A 66 -2.39 23.21 24.30
N THR A 67 -2.33 22.18 25.14
CA THR A 67 -1.52 20.99 24.89
C THR A 67 -2.06 20.15 23.74
N PHE A 68 -3.38 20.09 23.54
CA PHE A 68 -3.98 19.46 22.38
C PHE A 68 -3.54 20.16 21.08
N GLY A 69 -3.62 21.51 21.03
CA GLY A 69 -3.13 22.29 19.89
C GLY A 69 -1.64 22.04 19.63
N GLN A 70 -0.82 21.93 20.67
CA GLN A 70 0.59 21.59 20.55
C GLN A 70 0.81 20.17 19.97
N GLN A 71 0.02 19.19 20.39
CA GLN A 71 0.10 17.83 19.84
C GLN A 71 -0.31 17.77 18.36
N VAL A 72 -1.35 18.50 17.98
CA VAL A 72 -1.76 18.63 16.57
C VAL A 72 -0.64 19.26 15.75
N TYR A 73 -0.04 20.35 16.23
CA TYR A 73 1.12 20.99 15.58
C TYR A 73 2.30 20.04 15.43
N ASN A 74 2.65 19.31 16.49
CA ASN A 74 3.72 18.32 16.45
C ASN A 74 3.44 17.19 15.44
N GLY A 75 2.17 16.75 15.35
CA GLY A 75 1.74 15.77 14.35
C GLY A 75 1.98 16.24 12.92
N PHE A 76 1.61 17.48 12.60
CA PHE A 76 1.89 18.08 11.29
C PHE A 76 3.40 18.24 11.04
N THR A 77 4.15 18.71 12.02
CA THR A 77 5.61 18.91 11.91
C THR A 77 6.32 17.56 11.63
N ASN A 78 5.92 16.49 12.30
CA ASN A 78 6.48 15.16 12.09
C ASN A 78 6.19 14.60 10.68
N MET A 79 5.15 15.09 10.00
CA MET A 79 4.79 14.68 8.63
C MET A 79 5.36 15.62 7.56
N THR A 80 5.97 16.74 7.92
CA THR A 80 6.44 17.76 6.97
C THR A 80 7.49 17.21 6.01
N GLU A 81 8.44 16.40 6.50
CA GLU A 81 9.48 15.79 5.67
C GLU A 81 8.86 14.86 4.62
N ILE A 82 7.94 13.99 5.04
CA ILE A 82 7.23 13.05 4.15
C ILE A 82 6.39 13.82 3.13
N PHE A 83 5.74 14.90 3.55
CA PHE A 83 4.94 15.76 2.67
C PHE A 83 5.81 16.42 1.58
N ILE A 84 6.92 17.06 1.96
CA ILE A 84 7.85 17.70 1.02
C ILE A 84 8.41 16.66 0.04
N LEU A 85 8.85 15.51 0.55
CA LEU A 85 9.41 14.45 -0.28
C LEU A 85 8.37 13.90 -1.26
N SER A 86 7.12 13.72 -0.82
CA SER A 86 6.02 13.29 -1.70
C SER A 86 5.72 14.32 -2.80
N MET A 87 5.79 15.62 -2.47
CA MET A 87 5.64 16.68 -3.49
C MET A 87 6.78 16.67 -4.51
N LEU A 88 8.03 16.51 -4.06
CA LEU A 88 9.19 16.47 -4.95
C LEU A 88 9.16 15.24 -5.86
N THR A 89 8.87 14.05 -5.30
CA THR A 89 8.75 12.82 -6.08
C THR A 89 7.59 12.90 -7.08
N GLY A 90 6.45 13.46 -6.70
CA GLY A 90 5.33 13.71 -7.62
C GLY A 90 5.69 14.66 -8.74
N GLY A 91 6.44 15.74 -8.45
CA GLY A 91 6.97 16.66 -9.46
C GLY A 91 7.93 15.98 -10.44
N MET A 92 8.86 15.17 -9.92
CA MET A 92 9.78 14.36 -10.75
C MET A 92 9.02 13.37 -11.64
N ALA A 93 8.04 12.66 -11.08
CA ALA A 93 7.19 11.74 -11.83
C ALA A 93 6.47 12.44 -13.00
N GLN A 94 5.95 13.64 -12.77
CA GLN A 94 5.31 14.44 -13.81
C GLN A 94 6.31 14.85 -14.91
N MET A 95 7.55 15.16 -14.56
CA MET A 95 8.60 15.45 -15.54
C MET A 95 8.93 14.21 -16.37
N VAL A 96 9.10 13.05 -15.76
CA VAL A 96 9.33 11.76 -16.46
C VAL A 96 8.18 11.44 -17.41
N THR A 97 6.94 11.65 -16.97
CA THR A 97 5.75 11.43 -17.79
C THR A 97 5.74 12.35 -19.02
N LYS A 98 5.97 13.65 -18.82
CA LYS A 98 6.01 14.64 -19.91
C LYS A 98 7.11 14.38 -20.94
N GLN A 99 8.24 13.83 -20.51
CA GLN A 99 9.36 13.47 -21.37
C GLN A 99 9.19 12.10 -22.06
N GLY A 100 8.02 11.47 -21.91
CA GLY A 100 7.72 10.18 -22.54
C GLY A 100 8.35 8.96 -21.87
N GLY A 101 8.93 9.10 -20.66
CA GLY A 101 9.57 7.99 -19.96
C GLY A 101 8.61 6.86 -19.63
N ILE A 102 7.40 7.18 -19.18
CA ILE A 102 6.37 6.18 -18.92
C ILE A 102 5.90 5.52 -20.21
N GLN A 103 5.71 6.31 -21.28
CA GLN A 103 5.33 5.78 -22.58
C GLN A 103 6.37 4.79 -23.13
N TRP A 104 7.65 5.08 -22.96
CA TRP A 104 8.73 4.16 -23.34
C TRP A 104 8.65 2.82 -22.57
N VAL A 105 8.39 2.85 -21.26
CA VAL A 105 8.20 1.63 -20.45
C VAL A 105 7.03 0.81 -20.97
N ILE A 106 5.90 1.46 -21.27
CA ILE A 106 4.70 0.84 -21.82
C ILE A 106 5.01 0.12 -23.13
N GLU A 107 5.62 0.81 -24.09
CA GLU A 107 5.97 0.27 -25.39
C GLU A 107 6.92 -0.91 -25.26
N LYS A 108 7.92 -0.80 -24.38
CA LYS A 108 8.89 -1.87 -24.14
C LYS A 108 8.23 -3.13 -23.60
N ILE A 109 7.31 -3.00 -22.65
CA ILE A 109 6.60 -4.15 -22.08
C ILE A 109 5.64 -4.77 -23.10
N GLN A 110 4.94 -3.94 -23.89
CA GLN A 110 4.03 -4.46 -24.93
C GLN A 110 4.76 -5.31 -25.98
N THR A 111 6.00 -4.98 -26.30
CA THR A 111 6.80 -5.80 -27.24
C THR A 111 7.21 -7.16 -26.65
N MET A 112 7.23 -7.32 -25.34
CA MET A 112 7.60 -8.56 -24.66
C MET A 112 6.41 -9.51 -24.44
N VAL A 113 5.19 -9.03 -24.66
CA VAL A 113 3.96 -9.80 -24.42
C VAL A 113 3.60 -10.62 -25.64
N VAL A 114 3.66 -11.95 -25.53
CA VAL A 114 3.38 -12.91 -26.63
C VAL A 114 2.20 -13.85 -26.36
N GLY A 115 1.65 -13.88 -25.14
CA GLY A 115 0.55 -14.79 -24.78
C GLY A 115 -0.03 -14.48 -23.40
N THR A 116 -1.05 -15.23 -22.97
CA THR A 116 -1.82 -14.96 -21.74
C THR A 116 -0.95 -14.85 -20.49
N LYS A 117 0.03 -15.76 -20.30
CA LYS A 117 0.93 -15.70 -19.13
C LYS A 117 1.83 -14.47 -19.16
N SER A 118 2.44 -14.18 -20.31
CA SER A 118 3.29 -12.98 -20.46
C SER A 118 2.46 -11.70 -20.37
N ALA A 119 1.19 -11.71 -20.76
CA ALA A 119 0.27 -10.58 -20.59
C ALA A 119 -0.02 -10.32 -19.11
N LYS A 120 -0.35 -11.35 -18.32
CA LYS A 120 -0.56 -11.24 -16.88
C LYS A 120 0.68 -10.66 -16.17
N PHE A 121 1.86 -11.20 -16.49
CA PHE A 121 3.13 -10.70 -15.94
C PHE A 121 3.45 -9.30 -16.45
N GLY A 122 3.20 -9.01 -17.73
CA GLY A 122 3.37 -7.70 -18.34
C GLY A 122 2.51 -6.61 -17.69
N ILE A 123 1.24 -6.90 -17.38
CA ILE A 123 0.35 -5.97 -16.65
C ILE A 123 0.93 -5.65 -15.26
N GLY A 124 1.39 -6.68 -14.53
CA GLY A 124 2.00 -6.48 -13.23
C GLY A 124 3.30 -5.69 -13.30
N MET A 125 4.19 -6.03 -14.23
CA MET A 125 5.46 -5.30 -14.42
C MET A 125 5.24 -3.86 -14.85
N LEU A 126 4.25 -3.62 -15.72
CA LEU A 126 3.90 -2.30 -16.20
C LEU A 126 3.53 -1.37 -15.03
N VAL A 127 2.58 -1.80 -14.20
CA VAL A 127 2.16 -0.98 -13.06
C VAL A 127 3.25 -0.86 -12.01
N GLY A 128 4.00 -1.93 -11.72
CA GLY A 128 5.10 -1.90 -10.75
C GLY A 128 6.23 -0.94 -11.15
N LEU A 129 6.67 -0.98 -12.41
CA LEU A 129 7.70 -0.04 -12.90
C LEU A 129 7.19 1.40 -12.96
N THR A 130 5.91 1.60 -13.34
CA THR A 130 5.31 2.93 -13.30
C THR A 130 5.23 3.44 -11.86
N ASP A 131 4.87 2.58 -10.90
CA ASP A 131 4.77 2.96 -9.49
C ASP A 131 6.15 3.30 -8.88
N ILE A 132 7.21 2.59 -9.25
CA ILE A 132 8.58 2.97 -8.89
C ILE A 132 8.92 4.38 -9.38
N ALA A 133 8.45 4.75 -10.59
CA ALA A 133 8.72 6.06 -11.16
C ALA A 133 7.89 7.18 -10.52
N VAL A 134 6.61 6.91 -10.19
CA VAL A 134 5.68 7.94 -9.66
C VAL A 134 5.55 7.91 -8.14
N ALA A 135 6.03 6.86 -7.48
CA ALA A 135 5.92 6.61 -6.04
C ALA A 135 4.48 6.73 -5.50
N ASN A 136 3.48 6.37 -6.32
CA ASN A 136 2.06 6.45 -5.99
C ASN A 136 1.27 5.37 -6.74
N ASN A 137 0.81 4.35 -6.01
CA ASN A 137 0.09 3.20 -6.59
C ASN A 137 -1.22 3.61 -7.29
N THR A 138 -1.98 4.55 -6.72
CA THR A 138 -3.23 5.01 -7.35
C THR A 138 -2.96 5.66 -8.70
N VAL A 139 -1.95 6.53 -8.79
CA VAL A 139 -1.55 7.16 -10.04
C VAL A 139 -1.04 6.13 -11.03
N ALA A 140 -0.22 5.17 -10.58
CA ALA A 140 0.29 4.10 -11.42
C ALA A 140 -0.84 3.24 -12.00
N ILE A 141 -1.85 2.86 -11.19
CA ILE A 141 -3.02 2.10 -11.63
C ILE A 141 -3.83 2.89 -12.65
N ILE A 142 -4.09 4.18 -12.41
CA ILE A 142 -4.85 5.04 -13.32
C ILE A 142 -4.15 5.14 -14.68
N ILE A 143 -2.85 5.39 -14.70
CA ILE A 143 -2.06 5.53 -15.94
C ILE A 143 -2.10 4.24 -16.75
N ASN A 144 -1.98 3.08 -16.09
CA ASN A 144 -1.83 1.79 -16.77
C ASN A 144 -3.16 1.06 -16.98
N GLY A 145 -4.26 1.52 -16.40
CA GLY A 145 -5.54 0.81 -16.40
C GLY A 145 -6.07 0.54 -17.81
N GLU A 146 -6.04 1.53 -18.69
CA GLU A 146 -6.51 1.37 -20.08
C GLU A 146 -5.62 0.43 -20.89
N ILE A 147 -4.30 0.47 -20.66
CA ILE A 147 -3.34 -0.42 -21.33
C ILE A 147 -3.50 -1.86 -20.84
N ALA A 148 -3.66 -2.03 -19.53
CA ALA A 148 -3.95 -3.33 -18.94
C ALA A 148 -5.24 -3.94 -19.50
N LYS A 149 -6.29 -3.13 -19.69
CA LYS A 149 -7.54 -3.54 -20.33
C LYS A 149 -7.33 -3.98 -21.79
N GLN A 150 -6.57 -3.23 -22.57
CA GLN A 150 -6.24 -3.60 -23.96
C GLN A 150 -5.44 -4.90 -24.02
N LEU A 151 -4.43 -5.09 -23.15
CA LEU A 151 -3.68 -6.33 -23.05
C LEU A 151 -4.57 -7.50 -22.62
N SER A 152 -5.46 -7.28 -21.65
CA SER A 152 -6.40 -8.28 -21.17
C SER A 152 -7.34 -8.76 -22.27
N THR A 153 -7.90 -7.83 -23.04
CA THR A 153 -8.77 -8.15 -24.17
C THR A 153 -8.02 -8.89 -25.28
N LYS A 154 -6.81 -8.45 -25.62
CA LYS A 154 -6.00 -9.03 -26.69
C LYS A 154 -5.52 -10.45 -26.38
N TYR A 155 -5.18 -10.73 -25.12
CA TYR A 155 -4.57 -11.99 -24.69
C TYR A 155 -5.49 -12.85 -23.81
N GLU A 156 -6.79 -12.54 -23.80
CA GLU A 156 -7.83 -13.30 -23.08
C GLU A 156 -7.52 -13.47 -21.57
N VAL A 157 -7.07 -12.40 -20.93
CA VAL A 157 -6.92 -12.32 -19.47
C VAL A 157 -8.24 -11.84 -18.86
N ASP A 158 -8.73 -12.52 -17.82
CA ASP A 158 -9.96 -12.08 -17.12
C ASP A 158 -9.75 -10.69 -16.52
N GLY A 159 -10.75 -9.81 -16.66
CA GLY A 159 -10.67 -8.42 -16.16
C GLY A 159 -10.46 -8.33 -14.65
N ARG A 160 -10.98 -9.29 -13.88
CA ARG A 160 -10.77 -9.36 -12.43
C ARG A 160 -9.32 -9.69 -12.07
N GLU A 161 -8.71 -10.62 -12.82
CA GLU A 161 -7.29 -10.93 -12.67
C GLU A 161 -6.41 -9.72 -13.04
N SER A 162 -6.75 -9.03 -14.13
CA SER A 162 -6.04 -7.82 -14.57
C SER A 162 -6.08 -6.73 -13.50
N ALA A 163 -7.25 -6.47 -12.92
CA ALA A 163 -7.41 -5.52 -11.83
C ALA A 163 -6.62 -5.93 -10.58
N ALA A 164 -6.67 -7.23 -10.23
CA ALA A 164 -5.90 -7.76 -9.11
C ALA A 164 -4.38 -7.62 -9.32
N PHE A 165 -3.87 -7.86 -10.54
CA PHE A 165 -2.44 -7.68 -10.82
C PHE A 165 -2.02 -6.21 -10.77
N LEU A 166 -2.86 -5.29 -11.26
CA LEU A 166 -2.59 -3.85 -11.12
C LEU A 166 -2.46 -3.45 -9.64
N ASP A 167 -3.36 -3.93 -8.79
CA ASP A 167 -3.34 -3.62 -7.36
C ASP A 167 -2.17 -4.30 -6.64
N ILE A 168 -2.00 -5.60 -6.80
CA ILE A 168 -0.96 -6.39 -6.11
C ILE A 168 0.45 -5.88 -6.46
N PHE A 169 0.76 -5.74 -7.75
CA PHE A 169 2.12 -5.37 -8.16
C PHE A 169 2.44 -3.91 -7.84
N SER A 170 1.45 -2.99 -7.86
CA SER A 170 1.66 -1.64 -7.38
C SER A 170 1.90 -1.62 -5.86
N CYS A 171 1.13 -2.34 -5.06
CA CYS A 171 1.34 -2.45 -3.63
C CYS A 171 2.71 -3.05 -3.27
N VAL A 172 3.16 -4.07 -4.00
CA VAL A 172 4.49 -4.66 -3.83
C VAL A 172 5.58 -3.64 -4.14
N ALA A 173 5.49 -2.95 -5.28
CA ALA A 173 6.44 -1.92 -5.67
C ALA A 173 6.47 -0.77 -4.67
N GLN A 174 5.32 -0.18 -4.36
CA GLN A 174 5.16 0.93 -3.43
C GLN A 174 5.72 0.63 -2.03
N GLY A 175 5.49 -0.58 -1.53
CA GLY A 175 5.98 -0.99 -0.22
C GLY A 175 7.49 -1.25 -0.18
N ALA A 176 8.10 -1.57 -1.32
CA ALA A 176 9.51 -1.93 -1.42
C ALA A 176 10.44 -0.75 -1.75
N ILE A 177 9.94 0.30 -2.41
CA ILE A 177 10.78 1.44 -2.83
C ILE A 177 11.23 2.29 -1.65
N PRO A 178 12.53 2.65 -1.55
CA PRO A 178 13.08 3.39 -0.41
C PRO A 178 12.44 4.78 -0.22
N HIS A 179 12.02 5.42 -1.29
CA HIS A 179 11.39 6.74 -1.31
C HIS A 179 9.87 6.71 -1.31
N GLY A 180 9.27 5.52 -1.19
CA GLY A 180 7.82 5.35 -1.06
C GLY A 180 7.31 5.81 0.29
N ALA A 181 6.08 6.34 0.33
CA ALA A 181 5.48 6.87 1.54
C ALA A 181 5.47 5.84 2.70
N GLN A 182 5.20 4.58 2.41
CA GLN A 182 5.18 3.50 3.41
C GLN A 182 6.55 3.29 4.06
N MET A 183 7.61 3.27 3.25
CA MET A 183 8.98 3.12 3.75
C MET A 183 9.39 4.32 4.59
N LEU A 184 9.06 5.53 4.13
CA LEU A 184 9.38 6.76 4.85
C LEU A 184 8.65 6.87 6.20
N ILE A 185 7.38 6.47 6.25
CA ILE A 185 6.61 6.41 7.50
C ILE A 185 7.25 5.42 8.46
N LEU A 186 7.62 4.22 7.98
CA LEU A 186 8.27 3.20 8.79
C LEU A 186 9.61 3.69 9.35
N LEU A 187 10.42 4.35 8.52
CA LEU A 187 11.70 4.95 8.96
C LEU A 187 11.50 6.08 9.96
N GLY A 188 10.44 6.88 9.79
CA GLY A 188 10.06 7.92 10.74
C GLY A 188 9.74 7.34 12.13
N PHE A 189 9.02 6.24 12.19
CA PHE A 189 8.78 5.53 13.46
C PHE A 189 10.05 4.91 14.05
N ALA A 190 10.95 4.43 13.20
CA ALA A 190 12.24 3.87 13.63
C ALA A 190 13.24 4.95 14.09
N LYS A 191 12.93 6.24 13.96
CA LYS A 191 13.76 7.39 14.41
C LYS A 191 15.23 7.28 13.98
N GLY A 192 15.47 6.79 12.75
CA GLY A 192 16.81 6.64 12.20
C GLY A 192 17.61 5.43 12.74
N ALA A 193 17.00 4.54 13.53
CA ALA A 193 17.68 3.34 14.05
C ALA A 193 18.00 2.31 12.95
N VAL A 194 17.32 2.37 11.80
CA VAL A 194 17.49 1.44 10.68
C VAL A 194 17.50 2.18 9.36
N SER A 195 18.22 1.64 8.37
CA SER A 195 18.22 2.16 7.00
C SER A 195 17.20 1.44 6.11
N PRO A 196 16.76 2.05 4.98
CA PRO A 196 15.86 1.40 4.02
C PRO A 196 16.39 0.04 3.54
N THR A 197 17.70 -0.05 3.30
CA THR A 197 18.35 -1.27 2.80
C THR A 197 18.33 -2.41 3.82
N GLN A 198 18.33 -2.09 5.11
CA GLN A 198 18.18 -3.08 6.19
C GLN A 198 16.74 -3.56 6.34
N LEU A 199 15.76 -2.71 6.01
CA LEU A 199 14.34 -3.06 6.10
C LEU A 199 13.85 -3.88 4.90
N MET A 200 14.38 -3.64 3.70
CA MET A 200 13.93 -4.33 2.48
C MET A 200 13.90 -5.86 2.58
N PRO A 201 14.91 -6.55 3.13
CA PRO A 201 14.88 -8.00 3.30
C PRO A 201 13.84 -8.49 4.33
N LEU A 202 13.38 -7.61 5.20
CA LEU A 202 12.40 -7.92 6.25
C LEU A 202 10.94 -7.69 5.80
N LEU A 203 10.73 -7.24 4.58
CA LEU A 203 9.40 -7.02 3.99
C LEU A 203 8.76 -8.35 3.55
N TRP A 204 8.65 -9.31 4.45
CA TRP A 204 8.14 -10.66 4.18
C TRP A 204 6.78 -10.68 3.51
N TYR A 205 5.89 -9.74 3.85
CA TYR A 205 4.59 -9.65 3.25
C TYR A 205 4.68 -9.35 1.74
N GLN A 206 5.43 -8.33 1.35
CA GLN A 206 5.61 -7.92 -0.05
C GLN A 206 6.34 -9.02 -0.85
N ILE A 207 7.37 -9.63 -0.24
CA ILE A 207 8.14 -10.71 -0.86
C ILE A 207 7.23 -11.91 -1.12
N LEU A 208 6.46 -12.36 -0.13
CA LEU A 208 5.53 -13.47 -0.28
C LEU A 208 4.41 -13.15 -1.27
N LEU A 209 3.84 -11.94 -1.21
CA LEU A 209 2.80 -11.50 -2.13
C LEU A 209 3.30 -11.53 -3.58
N PHE A 210 4.52 -11.06 -3.84
CA PHE A 210 5.15 -11.15 -5.15
C PHE A 210 5.34 -12.61 -5.58
N ILE A 211 5.92 -13.45 -4.73
CA ILE A 211 6.17 -14.88 -5.04
C ILE A 211 4.85 -15.60 -5.36
N PHE A 212 3.83 -15.45 -4.51
CA PHE A 212 2.53 -16.08 -4.74
C PHE A 212 1.87 -15.59 -6.03
N SER A 213 2.00 -14.31 -6.36
CA SER A 213 1.46 -13.76 -7.61
C SER A 213 2.15 -14.32 -8.83
N VAL A 214 3.48 -14.47 -8.79
CA VAL A 214 4.25 -15.11 -9.87
C VAL A 214 3.86 -16.59 -10.02
N VAL A 215 3.77 -17.32 -8.91
CA VAL A 215 3.32 -18.74 -8.91
C VAL A 215 1.92 -18.84 -9.50
N TYR A 216 0.99 -17.97 -9.11
CA TYR A 216 -0.37 -17.94 -9.65
C TYR A 216 -0.38 -17.72 -11.18
N ILE A 217 0.43 -16.79 -11.69
CA ILE A 217 0.56 -16.53 -13.13
C ILE A 217 1.12 -17.76 -13.86
N MET A 218 2.08 -18.45 -13.26
CA MET A 218 2.70 -19.63 -13.86
C MET A 218 1.80 -20.87 -13.87
N MET A 219 0.81 -20.93 -12.96
CA MET A 219 -0.10 -22.07 -12.78
C MET A 219 -1.52 -21.79 -13.35
N PRO A 220 -1.78 -22.01 -14.66
CA PRO A 220 -3.08 -21.71 -15.27
C PRO A 220 -4.24 -22.51 -14.67
N GLN A 221 -3.95 -23.67 -14.09
CA GLN A 221 -4.95 -24.50 -13.41
C GLN A 221 -5.51 -23.81 -12.17
N LEU A 222 -4.63 -23.17 -11.39
CA LEU A 222 -5.01 -22.41 -10.20
C LEU A 222 -5.87 -21.18 -10.58
N SER A 223 -5.47 -20.46 -11.63
CA SER A 223 -6.24 -19.33 -12.18
C SER A 223 -7.67 -19.78 -12.56
N LYS A 224 -7.81 -20.88 -13.30
CA LYS A 224 -9.13 -21.44 -13.67
C LYS A 224 -9.97 -21.83 -12.46
N GLN A 225 -9.36 -22.46 -11.44
CA GLN A 225 -10.07 -22.85 -10.22
C GLN A 225 -10.59 -21.63 -9.45
N VAL A 226 -9.78 -20.60 -9.31
CA VAL A 226 -10.17 -19.35 -8.62
C VAL A 226 -11.29 -18.65 -9.37
N LEU A 227 -11.19 -18.49 -10.70
CA LEU A 227 -12.23 -17.88 -11.50
C LEU A 227 -13.55 -18.68 -11.44
N ASN A 228 -13.50 -20.00 -11.56
CA ASN A 228 -14.67 -20.86 -11.41
C ASN A 228 -15.30 -20.77 -10.02
N PHE A 229 -14.49 -20.56 -8.98
CA PHE A 229 -15.00 -20.35 -7.63
C PHE A 229 -15.72 -19.00 -7.50
N LEU A 230 -15.19 -17.94 -8.10
CA LEU A 230 -15.79 -16.61 -8.11
C LEU A 230 -17.06 -16.54 -8.97
N ASP A 231 -17.17 -17.38 -10.01
CA ASP A 231 -18.34 -17.46 -10.91
C ASP A 231 -19.49 -18.30 -10.33
N LYS A 232 -19.26 -19.06 -9.24
CA LYS A 232 -20.35 -19.75 -8.56
C LYS A 232 -21.31 -18.70 -7.98
N PRO A 233 -22.63 -18.78 -8.33
CA PRO A 233 -23.62 -17.87 -7.78
C PRO A 233 -23.55 -17.98 -6.25
N GLN A 234 -23.21 -16.90 -5.58
CA GLN A 234 -23.33 -16.82 -4.14
C GLN A 234 -24.83 -17.00 -3.85
N SER A 235 -25.21 -18.17 -3.38
CA SER A 235 -26.55 -18.43 -2.90
C SER A 235 -26.90 -17.28 -1.93
N LYS A 236 -27.83 -16.41 -2.36
CA LYS A 236 -28.41 -15.39 -1.49
C LYS A 236 -28.93 -16.14 -0.28
N LYS A 237 -28.19 -16.06 0.83
CA LYS A 237 -28.79 -16.36 2.14
C LYS A 237 -29.83 -15.29 2.36
N ALA A 238 -31.09 -15.70 2.19
CA ALA A 238 -32.26 -14.97 2.59
C ALA A 238 -32.24 -14.77 4.11
#